data_7cb9307f0a5e0dde49720057278104ea
#
_entry.id   7cb9307f0a5e0dde49720057278104ea
#
_cell.length_a   1.000
_cell.length_b   1.000
_cell.length_c   1.000
_cell.angle_alpha   90.00
_cell.angle_beta   90.00
_cell.angle_gamma   90.00
#
_symmetry.space_group_name_H-M   'P 1'
#
loop_
_entity.id
_entity.type
_entity.pdbx_description
1 polymer ?
#
loop_
_entity_poly.entity_id
_entity_poly.type
_entity_poly.pdbx_seq_one_letter_code
_entity_poly.pdbx_strand_id
1 'polypeptide(L)'
;FRKGHLPQVIRASMSIPAVFAPVELDGRLLVDGGMTDNIPLDVAREMGVDIAIVVDIGTPLRSRKQLTTVVDVLNQSITLMTRRNSEEQLKALHAGDVLIQPPLAAYGVTDFGRAKDMIDAGYRATRALDTRLARLRPTGSVDAELTAARTPGQRNPTITAIKVENDSKVGDDVIRYYIRQPIGEPLNLARLQSDMGTL
;
A
#
# COMPACT_ATOMS: atom_id res chain seq x y z
N PHE A 1 -13.75 4.04 -3.23
CA PHE A 1 -13.80 5.31 -3.97
C PHE A 1 -13.76 5.07 -5.48
N ARG A 2 -14.63 5.75 -6.22
CA ARG A 2 -14.61 5.74 -7.71
C ARG A 2 -14.15 7.08 -8.28
N LYS A 3 -14.09 8.13 -7.46
CA LYS A 3 -13.67 9.51 -7.81
C LYS A 3 -13.09 10.15 -6.56
N GLY A 4 -12.25 11.18 -6.72
CA GLY A 4 -11.69 11.94 -5.61
C GLY A 4 -10.25 12.38 -5.87
N HIS A 5 -9.73 13.19 -4.95
CA HIS A 5 -8.34 13.63 -4.98
C HIS A 5 -7.44 12.49 -4.48
N LEU A 6 -6.64 11.91 -5.37
CA LEU A 6 -5.88 10.67 -5.12
C LEU A 6 -5.05 10.67 -3.82
N PRO A 7 -4.27 11.73 -3.48
CA PRO A 7 -3.52 11.77 -2.23
C PRO A 7 -4.39 11.65 -0.98
N GLN A 8 -5.56 12.30 -0.95
CA GLN A 8 -6.49 12.25 0.18
C GLN A 8 -7.11 10.85 0.32
N VAL A 9 -7.47 10.23 -0.81
CA VAL A 9 -8.01 8.87 -0.82
C VAL A 9 -6.97 7.85 -0.34
N ILE A 10 -5.72 7.97 -0.79
CA ILE A 10 -4.61 7.13 -0.33
C ILE A 10 -4.40 7.33 1.18
N ARG A 11 -4.36 8.59 1.65
CA ARG A 11 -4.21 8.88 3.08
C ARG A 11 -5.34 8.26 3.91
N ALA A 12 -6.60 8.37 3.43
CA ALA A 12 -7.74 7.75 4.10
C ALA A 12 -7.60 6.23 4.19
N SER A 13 -7.19 5.58 3.09
CA SER A 13 -6.96 4.14 3.02
C SER A 13 -5.83 3.64 3.92
N MET A 14 -4.92 4.52 4.35
CA MET A 14 -3.79 4.21 5.24
C MET A 14 -4.05 4.66 6.68
N SER A 15 -5.23 5.20 7.00
CA SER A 15 -5.52 5.75 8.33
C SER A 15 -5.86 4.64 9.32
N ILE A 16 -4.82 3.85 9.69
CA ILE A 16 -4.92 2.76 10.68
C ILE A 16 -5.31 3.36 12.04
N PRO A 17 -6.42 2.94 12.65
CA PRO A 17 -6.82 3.40 13.97
C PRO A 17 -5.72 3.21 15.01
N ALA A 18 -5.63 4.16 15.94
CA ALA A 18 -4.59 4.27 16.96
C ALA A 18 -3.16 4.56 16.44
N VAL A 19 -2.93 4.58 15.11
CA VAL A 19 -1.65 4.95 14.49
C VAL A 19 -1.78 6.30 13.79
N PHE A 20 -2.83 6.47 13.00
CA PHE A 20 -3.10 7.71 12.26
C PHE A 20 -4.48 8.28 12.58
N ALA A 21 -4.59 9.62 12.50
CA ALA A 21 -5.88 10.28 12.60
C ALA A 21 -6.78 9.89 11.42
N PRO A 22 -8.09 9.72 11.65
CA PRO A 22 -9.08 9.57 10.59
C PRO A 22 -9.03 10.74 9.61
N VAL A 23 -9.47 10.49 8.37
CA VAL A 23 -9.56 11.53 7.33
C VAL A 23 -11.02 11.89 7.10
N GLU A 24 -11.35 13.17 7.19
CA GLU A 24 -12.66 13.66 6.78
C GLU A 24 -12.65 13.92 5.27
N LEU A 25 -13.58 13.30 4.54
CA LEU A 25 -13.75 13.46 3.12
C LEU A 25 -15.24 13.40 2.77
N ASP A 26 -15.74 14.42 2.12
CA ASP A 26 -17.15 14.55 1.72
C ASP A 26 -18.14 14.36 2.88
N GLY A 27 -17.82 14.94 4.06
CA GLY A 27 -18.63 14.85 5.29
C GLY A 27 -18.63 13.46 5.94
N ARG A 28 -17.73 12.57 5.54
CA ARG A 28 -17.55 11.22 6.09
C ARG A 28 -16.20 11.11 6.77
N LEU A 29 -16.18 10.57 7.98
CA LEU A 29 -14.96 10.24 8.69
C LEU A 29 -14.48 8.85 8.27
N LEU A 30 -13.31 8.79 7.65
CA LEU A 30 -12.76 7.59 7.04
C LEU A 30 -11.55 7.09 7.81
N VAL A 31 -11.44 5.77 7.89
CA VAL A 31 -10.30 5.03 8.45
C VAL A 31 -9.82 4.01 7.42
N ASP A 32 -8.75 3.28 7.74
CA ASP A 32 -8.21 2.21 6.92
C ASP A 32 -9.29 1.17 6.55
N GLY A 33 -9.44 0.93 5.26
CA GLY A 33 -10.43 -0.01 4.72
C GLY A 33 -10.15 -1.47 5.08
N GLY A 34 -8.93 -1.80 5.44
CA GLY A 34 -8.55 -3.15 5.85
C GLY A 34 -9.30 -3.66 7.08
N MET A 35 -9.91 -2.76 7.87
CA MET A 35 -10.74 -3.16 9.00
C MET A 35 -12.07 -3.81 8.58
N THR A 36 -12.58 -3.45 7.43
CA THR A 36 -13.88 -3.95 6.91
C THR A 36 -13.69 -4.91 5.77
N ASP A 37 -12.75 -4.65 4.88
CA ASP A 37 -12.46 -5.44 3.69
C ASP A 37 -11.01 -5.30 3.25
N ASN A 38 -10.15 -6.14 3.81
CA ASN A 38 -8.72 -6.10 3.57
C ASN A 38 -8.31 -6.79 2.26
N ILE A 39 -9.11 -7.78 1.81
CA ILE A 39 -8.94 -8.48 0.53
C ILE A 39 -10.28 -8.39 -0.21
N PRO A 40 -10.55 -7.29 -0.96
CA PRO A 40 -11.84 -7.02 -1.59
C PRO A 40 -12.06 -7.88 -2.85
N LEU A 41 -12.07 -9.21 -2.68
CA LEU A 41 -12.25 -10.16 -3.78
C LEU A 41 -13.66 -10.12 -4.34
N ASP A 42 -14.66 -9.96 -3.49
CA ASP A 42 -16.07 -9.77 -3.85
C ASP A 42 -16.26 -8.52 -4.73
N VAL A 43 -15.67 -7.39 -4.34
CA VAL A 43 -15.68 -6.15 -5.13
C VAL A 43 -15.02 -6.37 -6.51
N ALA A 44 -13.91 -7.09 -6.56
CA ALA A 44 -13.26 -7.43 -7.82
C ALA A 44 -14.18 -8.28 -8.71
N ARG A 45 -14.92 -9.26 -8.12
CA ARG A 45 -15.91 -10.06 -8.85
C ARG A 45 -17.09 -9.23 -9.37
N GLU A 46 -17.59 -8.30 -8.56
CA GLU A 46 -18.62 -7.34 -9.00
C GLU A 46 -18.14 -6.46 -10.17
N MET A 47 -16.85 -6.20 -10.28
CA MET A 47 -16.25 -5.50 -11.42
C MET A 47 -16.13 -6.38 -12.67
N GLY A 48 -16.48 -7.66 -12.61
CA GLY A 48 -16.49 -8.59 -13.73
C GLY A 48 -15.14 -9.20 -14.05
N VAL A 49 -14.21 -9.34 -13.08
CA VAL A 49 -12.95 -10.02 -13.31
C VAL A 49 -13.13 -11.54 -13.34
N ASP A 50 -12.56 -12.22 -14.34
CA ASP A 50 -12.59 -13.67 -14.48
C ASP A 50 -11.57 -14.37 -13.57
N ILE A 51 -10.39 -13.77 -13.40
CA ILE A 51 -9.27 -14.30 -12.63
C ILE A 51 -8.75 -13.20 -11.69
N ALA A 52 -8.61 -13.53 -10.42
CA ALA A 52 -7.99 -12.67 -9.42
C ALA A 52 -6.59 -13.13 -9.07
N ILE A 53 -5.65 -12.20 -8.99
CA ILE A 53 -4.33 -12.40 -8.37
C ILE A 53 -4.36 -11.70 -7.03
N VAL A 54 -4.42 -12.49 -5.96
CA VAL A 54 -4.53 -12.00 -4.59
C VAL A 54 -3.17 -12.09 -3.92
N VAL A 55 -2.72 -10.98 -3.34
CA VAL A 55 -1.51 -10.92 -2.52
C VAL A 55 -1.93 -10.72 -1.07
N ASP A 56 -1.84 -11.78 -0.27
CA ASP A 56 -2.16 -11.74 1.15
C ASP A 56 -0.87 -11.50 1.97
N ILE A 57 -0.77 -10.30 2.53
CA ILE A 57 0.32 -9.88 3.41
C ILE A 57 -0.09 -9.92 4.88
N GLY A 58 -1.10 -10.72 5.21
CA GLY A 58 -1.73 -10.77 6.52
C GLY A 58 -0.74 -10.86 7.68
N THR A 59 -0.98 -10.05 8.71
CA THR A 59 -0.17 -10.05 9.92
C THR A 59 -0.55 -11.26 10.80
N PRO A 60 0.42 -12.06 11.27
CA PRO A 60 0.14 -13.14 12.19
C PRO A 60 -0.32 -12.63 13.55
N LEU A 61 -1.14 -13.41 14.23
CA LEU A 61 -1.53 -13.08 15.60
C LEU A 61 -0.32 -13.15 16.53
N ARG A 62 -0.22 -12.19 17.42
CA ARG A 62 0.80 -12.18 18.48
C ARG A 62 0.54 -13.26 19.49
N SER A 63 1.59 -13.84 20.01
CA SER A 63 1.53 -14.79 21.12
C SER A 63 1.16 -14.07 22.44
N ARG A 64 0.65 -14.82 23.43
CA ARG A 64 0.35 -14.29 24.76
C ARG A 64 1.52 -13.51 25.39
N LYS A 65 2.76 -13.94 25.14
CA LYS A 65 3.97 -13.29 25.69
C LYS A 65 4.25 -11.90 25.06
N GLN A 66 3.67 -11.63 23.90
CA GLN A 66 3.83 -10.36 23.18
C GLN A 66 2.68 -9.38 23.43
N LEU A 67 1.66 -9.78 24.20
CA LEU A 67 0.53 -8.94 24.57
C LEU A 67 0.77 -8.39 25.99
N THR A 68 1.62 -7.39 26.09
CA THR A 68 2.07 -6.85 27.38
C THR A 68 1.46 -5.50 27.72
N THR A 69 0.95 -4.78 26.74
CA THR A 69 0.37 -3.45 26.89
C THR A 69 -1.06 -3.39 26.36
N VAL A 70 -1.81 -2.37 26.77
CA VAL A 70 -3.16 -2.07 26.22
C VAL A 70 -3.09 -1.87 24.71
N VAL A 71 -2.03 -1.23 24.22
CA VAL A 71 -1.81 -0.99 22.78
C VAL A 71 -1.62 -2.32 22.05
N ASP A 72 -0.90 -3.29 22.65
CA ASP A 72 -0.73 -4.62 22.04
C ASP A 72 -2.07 -5.35 21.91
N VAL A 73 -2.91 -5.27 22.94
CA VAL A 73 -4.25 -5.87 22.93
C VAL A 73 -5.14 -5.20 21.89
N LEU A 74 -5.11 -3.87 21.79
CA LEU A 74 -5.86 -3.13 20.77
C LEU A 74 -5.43 -3.53 19.35
N ASN A 75 -4.12 -3.55 19.09
CA ASN A 75 -3.58 -3.97 17.81
C ASN A 75 -3.94 -5.42 17.47
N GLN A 76 -3.92 -6.31 18.46
CA GLN A 76 -4.35 -7.70 18.29
C GLN A 76 -5.83 -7.79 17.90
N SER A 77 -6.69 -6.96 18.52
CA SER A 77 -8.12 -6.92 18.20
C SER A 77 -8.36 -6.46 16.77
N ILE A 78 -7.66 -5.43 16.31
CA ILE A 78 -7.69 -4.96 14.92
C ILE A 78 -7.23 -6.08 13.99
N THR A 79 -6.11 -6.74 14.31
CA THR A 79 -5.58 -7.86 13.50
C THR A 79 -6.58 -9.02 13.41
N LEU A 80 -7.29 -9.35 14.50
CA LEU A 80 -8.32 -10.39 14.50
C LEU A 80 -9.49 -10.06 13.57
N MET A 81 -9.96 -8.80 13.62
CA MET A 81 -11.07 -8.34 12.75
C MET A 81 -10.67 -8.40 11.27
N THR A 82 -9.51 -7.83 10.94
CA THR A 82 -8.97 -7.83 9.57
C THR A 82 -8.77 -9.26 9.05
N ARG A 83 -8.20 -10.13 9.89
CA ARG A 83 -7.90 -11.50 9.51
C ARG A 83 -9.16 -12.32 9.24
N ARG A 84 -10.18 -12.20 10.09
CA ARG A 84 -11.45 -12.91 9.90
C ARG A 84 -12.08 -12.59 8.55
N ASN A 85 -12.14 -11.31 8.19
CA ASN A 85 -12.65 -10.88 6.89
C ASN A 85 -11.79 -11.44 5.75
N SER A 86 -10.45 -11.31 5.84
CA SER A 86 -9.54 -11.86 4.82
C SER A 86 -9.70 -13.36 4.63
N GLU A 87 -9.85 -14.14 5.72
CA GLU A 87 -10.03 -15.60 5.66
C GLU A 87 -11.35 -15.98 4.95
N GLU A 88 -12.42 -15.20 5.12
CA GLU A 88 -13.69 -15.42 4.41
C GLU A 88 -13.53 -15.16 2.91
N GLN A 89 -12.87 -14.07 2.53
CA GLN A 89 -12.58 -13.74 1.14
C GLN A 89 -11.65 -14.78 0.48
N LEU A 90 -10.64 -15.25 1.19
CA LEU A 90 -9.74 -16.27 0.67
C LEU A 90 -10.42 -17.63 0.41
N LYS A 91 -11.49 -17.97 1.15
CA LYS A 91 -12.30 -19.16 0.89
C LYS A 91 -13.12 -19.05 -0.40
N ALA A 92 -13.39 -17.83 -0.86
CA ALA A 92 -14.12 -17.54 -2.09
C ALA A 92 -13.23 -17.57 -3.35
N LEU A 93 -11.95 -17.89 -3.23
CA LEU A 93 -11.04 -18.04 -4.36
C LEU A 93 -11.48 -19.20 -5.26
N HIS A 94 -11.50 -18.96 -6.56
CA HIS A 94 -11.77 -19.96 -7.58
C HIS A 94 -10.49 -20.72 -7.97
N ALA A 95 -10.65 -21.87 -8.61
CA ALA A 95 -9.51 -22.71 -9.05
C ALA A 95 -8.53 -21.99 -10.00
N GLY A 96 -9.03 -21.01 -10.78
CA GLY A 96 -8.22 -20.19 -11.70
C GLY A 96 -7.46 -19.06 -11.03
N ASP A 97 -7.83 -18.67 -9.82
CA ASP A 97 -7.21 -17.55 -9.11
C ASP A 97 -5.80 -17.90 -8.61
N VAL A 98 -4.99 -16.87 -8.40
CA VAL A 98 -3.63 -17.04 -7.88
C VAL A 98 -3.53 -16.36 -6.53
N LEU A 99 -3.18 -17.12 -5.49
CA LEU A 99 -2.89 -16.61 -4.16
C LEU A 99 -1.38 -16.55 -3.95
N ILE A 100 -0.87 -15.38 -3.58
CA ILE A 100 0.53 -15.12 -3.24
C ILE A 100 0.58 -14.74 -1.76
N GLN A 101 1.30 -15.50 -0.95
CA GLN A 101 1.46 -15.25 0.49
C GLN A 101 2.95 -15.13 0.84
N PRO A 102 3.53 -13.92 0.78
CA PRO A 102 4.91 -13.71 1.19
C PRO A 102 5.10 -14.01 2.68
N PRO A 103 6.23 -14.63 3.08
CA PRO A 103 6.51 -14.92 4.50
C PRO A 103 6.94 -13.66 5.26
N LEU A 104 5.98 -12.80 5.61
CA LEU A 104 6.22 -11.51 6.25
C LEU A 104 6.02 -11.52 7.77
N ALA A 105 5.86 -12.68 8.41
CA ALA A 105 5.57 -12.80 9.85
C ALA A 105 6.63 -12.17 10.77
N ALA A 106 7.86 -12.00 10.30
CA ALA A 106 8.98 -11.39 11.05
C ALA A 106 9.06 -9.86 10.92
N TYR A 107 8.11 -9.23 10.20
CA TYR A 107 8.12 -7.79 9.94
C TYR A 107 6.90 -7.11 10.57
N GLY A 108 7.14 -5.96 11.20
CA GLY A 108 6.09 -5.09 11.72
C GLY A 108 5.65 -4.04 10.68
N VAL A 109 4.48 -3.45 10.88
CA VAL A 109 3.93 -2.41 9.99
C VAL A 109 4.77 -1.12 9.97
N THR A 110 5.68 -0.93 10.93
CA THR A 110 6.56 0.23 11.04
C THR A 110 8.01 -0.05 10.66
N ASP A 111 8.31 -1.27 10.17
CA ASP A 111 9.68 -1.68 9.82
C ASP A 111 10.15 -1.13 8.45
N PHE A 112 9.96 0.16 8.22
CA PHE A 112 10.29 0.82 6.94
C PHE A 112 11.77 0.65 6.55
N GLY A 113 12.67 0.58 7.52
CA GLY A 113 14.11 0.33 7.27
C GLY A 113 14.40 -1.05 6.66
N ARG A 114 13.44 -2.01 6.74
CA ARG A 114 13.54 -3.36 6.19
C ARG A 114 12.69 -3.55 4.92
N ALA A 115 12.27 -2.46 4.29
CA ALA A 115 11.43 -2.50 3.09
C ALA A 115 12.04 -3.37 1.97
N LYS A 116 13.37 -3.31 1.79
CA LYS A 116 14.06 -4.14 0.80
C LYS A 116 13.87 -5.64 1.05
N ASP A 117 13.98 -6.09 2.29
CA ASP A 117 13.81 -7.51 2.66
C ASP A 117 12.38 -7.98 2.37
N MET A 118 11.40 -7.11 2.64
CA MET A 118 9.98 -7.38 2.37
C MET A 118 9.69 -7.46 0.87
N ILE A 119 10.29 -6.56 0.07
CA ILE A 119 10.21 -6.61 -1.40
C ILE A 119 10.80 -7.91 -1.93
N ASP A 120 11.98 -8.29 -1.45
CA ASP A 120 12.66 -9.53 -1.85
C ASP A 120 11.85 -10.78 -1.45
N ALA A 121 11.17 -10.77 -0.29
CA ALA A 121 10.26 -11.83 0.13
C ALA A 121 9.04 -11.94 -0.80
N GLY A 122 8.41 -10.81 -1.16
CA GLY A 122 7.32 -10.76 -2.11
C GLY A 122 7.73 -11.27 -3.50
N TYR A 123 8.88 -10.82 -3.98
CA TYR A 123 9.44 -11.28 -5.24
C TYR A 123 9.65 -12.81 -5.26
N ARG A 124 10.29 -13.39 -4.23
CA ARG A 124 10.50 -14.84 -4.15
C ARG A 124 9.18 -15.62 -4.09
N ALA A 125 8.21 -15.15 -3.30
CA ALA A 125 6.90 -15.79 -3.21
C ALA A 125 6.18 -15.80 -4.57
N THR A 126 6.26 -14.70 -5.32
CA THR A 126 5.68 -14.58 -6.66
C THR A 126 6.39 -15.49 -7.66
N ARG A 127 7.74 -15.52 -7.64
CA ARG A 127 8.53 -16.39 -8.52
C ARG A 127 8.26 -17.89 -8.30
N ALA A 128 7.94 -18.29 -7.08
CA ALA A 128 7.54 -19.68 -6.81
C ALA A 128 6.26 -20.11 -7.57
N LEU A 129 5.48 -19.14 -8.05
CA LEU A 129 4.24 -19.35 -8.81
C LEU A 129 4.38 -19.05 -10.32
N ASP A 130 5.61 -18.89 -10.84
CA ASP A 130 5.87 -18.51 -12.23
C ASP A 130 5.12 -19.37 -13.24
N THR A 131 5.10 -20.68 -13.06
CA THR A 131 4.39 -21.60 -14.00
C THR A 131 2.89 -21.33 -14.03
N ARG A 132 2.31 -20.95 -12.90
CA ARG A 132 0.89 -20.63 -12.78
C ARG A 132 0.59 -19.28 -13.39
N LEU A 133 1.40 -18.29 -13.09
CA LEU A 133 1.30 -16.93 -13.64
C LEU A 133 1.57 -16.88 -15.15
N ALA A 134 2.47 -17.70 -15.65
CA ALA A 134 2.77 -17.78 -17.10
C ALA A 134 1.54 -18.19 -17.93
N ARG A 135 0.62 -18.98 -17.36
CA ARG A 135 -0.64 -19.36 -18.03
C ARG A 135 -1.62 -18.20 -18.20
N LEU A 136 -1.44 -17.13 -17.43
CA LEU A 136 -2.28 -15.93 -17.45
C LEU A 136 -1.74 -14.86 -18.41
N ARG A 137 -0.62 -15.13 -19.09
CA ARG A 137 -0.07 -14.19 -20.07
C ARG A 137 -1.02 -14.04 -21.24
N PRO A 138 -1.31 -12.79 -21.66
CA PRO A 138 -2.12 -12.56 -22.85
C PRO A 138 -1.43 -13.22 -24.07
N THR A 139 -2.21 -13.89 -24.89
CA THR A 139 -1.75 -14.41 -26.19
C THR A 139 -2.02 -13.33 -27.22
N GLY A 140 -0.98 -12.58 -27.64
CA GLY A 140 -1.10 -11.59 -28.72
C GLY A 140 -0.47 -10.23 -28.44
N SER A 141 -0.79 -9.23 -29.26
CA SER A 141 -0.20 -7.88 -29.27
C SER A 141 -0.43 -7.03 -28.00
N VAL A 142 -1.25 -7.49 -27.05
CA VAL A 142 -1.50 -6.83 -25.75
C VAL A 142 -0.19 -6.66 -24.97
N ASP A 143 0.79 -7.57 -25.15
CA ASP A 143 2.11 -7.46 -24.52
C ASP A 143 2.88 -6.21 -24.99
N ALA A 144 2.74 -5.79 -26.24
CA ALA A 144 3.42 -4.61 -26.77
C ALA A 144 2.78 -3.32 -26.25
N GLU A 145 1.44 -3.24 -26.15
CA GLU A 145 0.73 -2.09 -25.59
C GLU A 145 0.97 -1.96 -24.09
N LEU A 146 0.91 -3.06 -23.34
CA LEU A 146 1.18 -3.06 -21.90
C LEU A 146 2.66 -2.76 -21.61
N THR A 147 3.59 -3.23 -22.45
CA THR A 147 5.02 -2.92 -22.30
C THR A 147 5.29 -1.47 -22.64
N ALA A 148 4.65 -0.91 -23.67
CA ALA A 148 4.74 0.51 -24.02
C ALA A 148 4.10 1.40 -22.91
N ALA A 149 3.01 0.96 -22.29
CA ALA A 149 2.38 1.66 -21.17
C ALA A 149 3.17 1.49 -19.87
N ARG A 150 3.90 0.38 -19.70
CA ARG A 150 4.73 0.07 -18.52
C ARG A 150 6.17 0.53 -18.63
N THR A 151 6.65 0.88 -19.82
CA THR A 151 7.88 1.66 -19.89
C THR A 151 7.50 3.02 -19.31
N PRO A 152 7.76 3.29 -18.04
CA PRO A 152 7.74 4.63 -17.58
C PRO A 152 8.88 5.23 -18.39
N GLY A 153 8.58 5.92 -19.47
CA GLY A 153 9.47 6.98 -19.83
C GLY A 153 9.70 7.66 -18.50
N GLN A 154 10.92 7.72 -18.05
CA GLN A 154 11.29 8.50 -16.88
C GLN A 154 10.82 9.93 -17.17
N ARG A 155 9.50 10.14 -17.07
CA ARG A 155 8.92 11.46 -16.98
C ARG A 155 9.20 11.87 -15.54
N ASN A 156 10.46 12.24 -15.30
CA ASN A 156 10.72 13.09 -14.17
C ASN A 156 9.99 14.40 -14.47
N PRO A 157 8.80 14.61 -13.91
CA PRO A 157 8.04 15.82 -14.19
C PRO A 157 8.88 17.02 -13.82
N THR A 158 8.88 18.04 -14.64
CA THR A 158 9.50 19.33 -14.27
C THR A 158 8.67 19.95 -13.16
N ILE A 159 9.29 20.28 -12.05
CA ILE A 159 8.63 20.89 -10.91
C ILE A 159 8.39 22.37 -11.20
N THR A 160 7.12 22.74 -11.32
CA THR A 160 6.73 24.13 -11.61
C THR A 160 6.44 24.94 -10.35
N ALA A 161 6.07 24.27 -9.25
CA ALA A 161 5.81 24.91 -7.96
C ALA A 161 5.96 23.93 -6.81
N ILE A 162 6.30 24.43 -5.63
CA ILE A 162 6.30 23.70 -4.36
C ILE A 162 5.35 24.43 -3.42
N LYS A 163 4.26 23.78 -3.01
CA LYS A 163 3.34 24.25 -1.99
C LYS A 163 3.58 23.49 -0.71
N VAL A 164 3.77 24.19 0.39
CA VAL A 164 3.84 23.61 1.73
C VAL A 164 2.49 23.81 2.39
N GLU A 165 1.87 22.73 2.84
CA GLU A 165 0.69 22.74 3.71
C GLU A 165 1.11 22.07 5.01
N ASN A 166 1.12 22.84 6.09
CA ASN A 166 1.74 22.42 7.35
C ASN A 166 0.87 22.80 8.54
N ASP A 167 0.44 21.81 9.29
CA ASP A 167 -0.36 21.97 10.52
C ASP A 167 0.50 21.77 11.79
N SER A 168 1.83 21.69 11.65
CA SER A 168 2.75 21.52 12.77
C SER A 168 3.15 22.87 13.39
N LYS A 169 3.90 22.81 14.49
CA LYS A 169 4.47 24.02 15.14
C LYS A 169 5.73 24.54 14.45
N VAL A 170 6.21 23.86 13.41
CA VAL A 170 7.37 24.29 12.61
C VAL A 170 6.90 25.28 11.56
N GLY A 171 7.59 26.40 11.41
CA GLY A 171 7.22 27.39 10.39
C GLY A 171 7.41 26.84 8.97
N ASP A 172 6.52 27.22 8.04
CA ASP A 172 6.58 26.82 6.63
C ASP A 172 7.92 27.16 5.97
N ASP A 173 8.53 28.28 6.37
CA ASP A 173 9.84 28.71 5.86
C ASP A 173 10.94 27.73 6.23
N VAL A 174 10.87 27.13 7.42
CA VAL A 174 11.83 26.11 7.87
C VAL A 174 11.67 24.86 7.02
N ILE A 175 10.45 24.39 6.81
CA ILE A 175 10.17 23.21 5.98
C ILE A 175 10.67 23.47 4.55
N ARG A 176 10.37 24.66 4.01
CA ARG A 176 10.78 25.05 2.67
C ARG A 176 12.30 25.13 2.50
N TYR A 177 13.03 25.53 3.54
CA TYR A 177 14.50 25.57 3.55
C TYR A 177 15.13 24.18 3.38
N TYR A 178 14.51 23.14 3.96
CA TYR A 178 15.00 21.76 3.84
C TYR A 178 14.63 21.11 2.50
N ILE A 179 13.65 21.61 1.76
CA ILE A 179 13.28 21.07 0.44
C ILE A 179 14.21 21.69 -0.61
N ARG A 180 15.24 20.95 -1.00
CA ARG A 180 16.29 21.39 -1.96
C ARG A 180 15.95 21.06 -3.41
N GLN A 181 14.72 20.62 -3.72
CA GLN A 181 14.27 20.40 -5.09
C GLN A 181 14.12 21.74 -5.82
N PRO A 182 14.88 22.00 -6.92
CA PRO A 182 14.76 23.25 -7.67
C PRO A 182 13.44 23.32 -8.46
N ILE A 183 12.87 24.52 -8.54
CA ILE A 183 11.75 24.80 -9.45
C ILE A 183 12.32 24.96 -10.86
N GLY A 184 11.62 24.44 -11.86
CA GLY A 184 12.05 24.44 -13.27
C GLY A 184 12.93 23.23 -13.64
N GLU A 185 13.30 22.39 -12.70
CA GLU A 185 14.10 21.19 -12.94
C GLU A 185 13.24 19.89 -12.83
N PRO A 186 13.69 18.80 -13.45
CA PRO A 186 13.06 17.49 -13.27
C PRO A 186 13.05 17.05 -11.81
N LEU A 187 12.00 16.37 -11.37
CA LEU A 187 11.87 15.82 -10.03
C LEU A 187 13.01 14.85 -9.70
N ASN A 188 13.73 15.12 -8.62
CA ASN A 188 14.75 14.24 -8.09
C ASN A 188 14.24 13.55 -6.81
N LEU A 189 13.69 12.34 -6.97
CA LEU A 189 13.11 11.58 -5.86
C LEU A 189 14.13 11.25 -4.76
N ALA A 190 15.38 10.92 -5.13
CA ALA A 190 16.41 10.61 -4.14
C ALA A 190 16.75 11.83 -3.27
N ARG A 191 16.83 13.01 -3.88
CA ARG A 191 17.03 14.27 -3.15
C ARG A 191 15.85 14.55 -2.23
N LEU A 192 14.62 14.43 -2.75
CA LEU A 192 13.40 14.68 -1.97
C LEU A 192 13.29 13.73 -0.78
N GLN A 193 13.60 12.45 -0.95
CA GLN A 193 13.63 11.47 0.15
C GLN A 193 14.68 11.84 1.20
N SER A 194 15.88 12.29 0.78
CA SER A 194 16.92 12.77 1.69
C SER A 194 16.47 14.01 2.45
N ASP A 195 15.81 14.94 1.78
CA ASP A 195 15.32 16.19 2.38
C ASP A 195 14.23 15.90 3.44
N MET A 196 13.28 15.01 3.11
CA MET A 196 12.24 14.59 4.05
C MET A 196 12.77 13.78 5.25
N GLY A 197 13.86 13.07 5.10
CA GLY A 197 14.51 12.35 6.21
C GLY A 197 15.26 13.28 7.18
N THR A 198 15.38 14.57 6.87
CA THR A 198 16.05 15.58 7.68
C THR A 198 15.05 16.47 8.45
N LEU A 199 13.79 16.46 8.05
CA LEU A 199 12.65 17.13 8.70
C LEU A 199 12.11 16.30 9.86
#